data_c18e5e3e32be360c10b2b52336a4eeab
#
_entry.id   c18e5e3e32be360c10b2b52336a4eeab
#
_cell.length_a   1.000
_cell.length_b   1.000
_cell.length_c   1.000
_cell.angle_alpha   90.00
_cell.angle_beta   90.00
_cell.angle_gamma   90.00
#
_symmetry.space_group_name_H-M   'P 1'
#
loop_
_entity.id
_entity.type
_entity.pdbx_description
1 polymer ?
#
loop_
_entity_poly.entity_id
_entity_poly.type
_entity_poly.pdbx_seq_one_letter_code
_entity_poly.pdbx_strand_id
1 'polypeptide(L)'
;KGIIDSKMIEKLSNTNIPVFIDSKKSDLSIWKNIPRCYVKINSKEFKHSINAKDCEHLIVTKGSEGAEYFHKGLLNSFYKTSKVEDADVVGAGDCFLAGLVVAYSEGNEFDKCLEFANKVAAASVRELGTIEVKRHEI
;
A
#
# COMPACT_ATOMS: atom_id res chain seq x y z
N LYS A 1 4.75 -10.45 -9.94
CA LYS A 1 4.44 -11.21 -11.11
C LYS A 1 5.10 -12.59 -11.06
N GLY A 2 4.38 -13.62 -10.75
CA GLY A 2 4.87 -15.01 -10.80
C GLY A 2 6.09 -15.33 -9.94
N ILE A 3 6.64 -14.37 -9.25
CA ILE A 3 7.83 -14.55 -8.41
C ILE A 3 7.45 -15.13 -7.06
N ILE A 4 6.28 -14.78 -6.58
CA ILE A 4 5.81 -15.25 -5.29
C ILE A 4 5.13 -16.60 -5.48
N ASP A 5 5.83 -17.65 -5.06
CA ASP A 5 5.34 -19.01 -5.13
C ASP A 5 5.11 -19.57 -3.72
N SER A 6 4.68 -20.82 -3.65
CA SER A 6 4.38 -21.47 -2.38
C SER A 6 5.59 -21.57 -1.45
N LYS A 7 6.78 -21.73 -2.02
CA LYS A 7 8.02 -21.78 -1.21
C LYS A 7 8.31 -20.43 -0.56
N MET A 8 8.13 -19.35 -1.30
CA MET A 8 8.32 -18.00 -0.75
C MET A 8 7.31 -17.70 0.34
N ILE A 9 6.06 -18.07 0.13
CA ILE A 9 5.02 -17.89 1.14
C ILE A 9 5.35 -18.68 2.40
N GLU A 10 5.83 -19.90 2.24
CA GLU A 10 6.24 -20.73 3.37
C GLU A 10 7.38 -20.09 4.16
N LYS A 11 8.37 -19.54 3.47
CA LYS A 11 9.48 -18.83 4.13
C LYS A 11 8.97 -17.61 4.87
N LEU A 12 8.08 -16.83 4.26
CA LEU A 12 7.51 -15.64 4.89
C LEU A 12 6.65 -16.01 6.09
N SER A 13 5.94 -17.15 6.04
CA SER A 13 5.12 -17.63 7.14
C SER A 13 5.95 -17.97 8.38
N ASN A 14 7.21 -18.29 8.19
CA ASN A 14 8.12 -18.68 9.28
C ASN A 14 8.98 -17.51 9.78
N THR A 15 8.80 -16.32 9.21
CA THR A 15 9.56 -15.16 9.65
C THR A 15 8.78 -14.37 10.70
N ASN A 16 9.50 -13.67 11.56
CA ASN A 16 8.93 -12.83 12.61
C ASN A 16 9.09 -11.35 12.33
N ILE A 17 9.53 -11.00 11.13
CA ILE A 17 9.68 -9.61 10.71
C ILE A 17 8.41 -9.14 9.99
N PRO A 18 8.09 -7.83 10.04
CA PRO A 18 6.94 -7.32 9.29
C PRO A 18 7.18 -7.45 7.78
N VAL A 19 6.12 -7.83 7.08
CA VAL A 19 6.15 -8.04 5.62
C VAL A 19 5.15 -7.07 4.99
N PHE A 20 5.63 -6.27 4.04
CA PHE A 20 4.80 -5.30 3.33
C PHE A 20 4.70 -5.75 1.87
N ILE A 21 3.46 -5.93 1.40
CA ILE A 21 3.20 -6.51 0.09
C ILE A 21 2.31 -5.58 -0.72
N ASP A 22 2.74 -5.25 -1.94
CA ASP A 22 1.87 -4.64 -2.93
C ASP A 22 1.32 -5.79 -3.77
N SER A 23 0.11 -6.22 -3.44
CA SER A 23 -0.45 -7.44 -4.01
C SER A 23 -1.10 -7.19 -5.36
N LYS A 24 -0.83 -8.07 -6.31
CA LYS A 24 -1.52 -8.11 -7.61
C LYS A 24 -2.42 -9.34 -7.71
N LYS A 25 -2.49 -10.13 -6.65
CA LYS A 25 -3.33 -11.33 -6.62
C LYS A 25 -4.77 -10.94 -6.35
N SER A 26 -5.71 -11.59 -7.03
CA SER A 26 -7.13 -11.35 -6.76
C SER A 26 -7.62 -12.09 -5.52
N ASP A 27 -7.06 -13.26 -5.23
CA ASP A 27 -7.37 -14.00 -4.02
C ASP A 27 -6.38 -13.61 -2.92
N LEU A 28 -6.85 -12.85 -1.95
CA LEU A 28 -6.00 -12.33 -0.89
C LEU A 28 -5.81 -13.31 0.27
N SER A 29 -6.49 -14.46 0.24
CA SER A 29 -6.32 -15.47 1.28
C SER A 29 -4.92 -16.07 1.31
N ILE A 30 -4.16 -15.94 0.21
CA ILE A 30 -2.78 -16.43 0.16
C ILE A 30 -1.86 -15.77 1.19
N TRP A 31 -2.24 -14.58 1.67
CA TRP A 31 -1.43 -13.82 2.63
C TRP A 31 -1.79 -14.09 4.09
N LYS A 32 -2.88 -14.83 4.35
CA LYS A 32 -3.44 -14.98 5.70
C LYS A 32 -2.52 -15.67 6.70
N ASN A 33 -1.62 -16.51 6.22
CA ASN A 33 -0.73 -17.30 7.09
C ASN A 33 0.60 -16.62 7.36
N ILE A 34 0.84 -15.45 6.77
CA ILE A 34 2.06 -14.69 6.99
C ILE A 34 1.84 -13.77 8.19
N PRO A 35 2.57 -13.96 9.31
CA PRO A 35 2.41 -13.09 10.47
C PRO A 35 2.91 -11.69 10.16
N ARG A 36 2.28 -10.68 10.76
CA ARG A 36 2.65 -9.28 10.60
C ARG A 36 2.73 -8.86 9.12
N CYS A 37 1.75 -9.34 8.34
CA CYS A 37 1.68 -9.03 6.91
C CYS A 37 0.76 -7.83 6.69
N TYR A 38 1.28 -6.83 6.00
CA TYR A 38 0.56 -5.62 5.64
C TYR A 38 0.39 -5.63 4.13
N VAL A 39 -0.83 -5.81 3.67
CA VAL A 39 -1.15 -5.94 2.24
C VAL A 39 -1.71 -4.62 1.75
N LYS A 40 -1.13 -4.10 0.68
CA LYS A 40 -1.60 -2.88 0.03
C LYS A 40 -2.11 -3.22 -1.36
N ILE A 41 -3.30 -2.73 -1.69
CA ILE A 41 -3.89 -2.84 -3.03
C ILE A 41 -4.51 -1.49 -3.39
N ASN A 42 -4.78 -1.28 -4.67
CA ASN A 42 -5.52 -0.10 -5.08
C ASN A 42 -7.03 -0.40 -5.15
N SER A 43 -7.85 0.63 -5.39
CA SER A 43 -9.30 0.48 -5.40
C SER A 43 -9.80 -0.42 -6.53
N LYS A 44 -9.12 -0.44 -7.68
CA LYS A 44 -9.47 -1.35 -8.78
C LYS A 44 -9.21 -2.79 -8.39
N GLU A 45 -8.06 -3.04 -7.79
CA GLU A 45 -7.70 -4.36 -7.30
C GLU A 45 -8.66 -4.83 -6.22
N PHE A 46 -9.08 -3.91 -5.35
CA PHE A 46 -10.02 -4.22 -4.29
C PHE A 46 -11.38 -4.68 -4.83
N LYS A 47 -11.87 -4.03 -5.87
CA LYS A 47 -13.17 -4.39 -6.49
C LYS A 47 -13.16 -5.82 -7.04
N HIS A 48 -12.02 -6.29 -7.50
CA HIS A 48 -11.88 -7.63 -8.08
C HIS A 48 -11.28 -8.64 -7.12
N SER A 49 -11.03 -8.23 -5.87
CA SER A 49 -10.42 -9.11 -4.87
C SER A 49 -11.46 -10.02 -4.23
N ILE A 50 -10.98 -11.18 -3.80
CA ILE A 50 -11.77 -12.10 -2.97
C ILE A 50 -10.99 -12.37 -1.69
N ASN A 51 -11.73 -12.69 -0.63
CA ASN A 51 -11.17 -13.02 0.68
C ASN A 51 -10.36 -11.88 1.31
N ALA A 52 -10.74 -10.63 1.02
CA ALA A 52 -10.05 -9.46 1.58
C ALA A 52 -10.07 -9.47 3.11
N LYS A 53 -11.13 -9.98 3.71
CA LYS A 53 -11.27 -10.08 5.17
C LYS A 53 -10.26 -11.04 5.81
N ASP A 54 -9.63 -11.90 5.03
CA ASP A 54 -8.61 -12.81 5.53
C ASP A 54 -7.28 -12.11 5.80
N CYS A 55 -7.09 -10.91 5.25
CA CYS A 55 -5.91 -10.10 5.56
C CYS A 55 -6.10 -9.45 6.92
N GLU A 56 -5.15 -9.65 7.81
CA GLU A 56 -5.18 -8.96 9.10
C GLU A 56 -5.05 -7.46 8.91
N HIS A 57 -4.13 -7.04 8.05
CA HIS A 57 -3.89 -5.63 7.74
C HIS A 57 -4.01 -5.42 6.25
N LEU A 58 -5.04 -4.72 5.82
CA LEU A 58 -5.27 -4.41 4.41
C LEU A 58 -5.37 -2.90 4.21
N ILE A 59 -4.58 -2.38 3.28
CA ILE A 59 -4.59 -0.96 2.94
C ILE A 59 -5.08 -0.84 1.50
N VAL A 60 -6.11 -0.04 1.29
CA VAL A 60 -6.66 0.21 -0.04
C VAL A 60 -6.41 1.67 -0.40
N THR A 61 -5.56 1.89 -1.39
CA THR A 61 -5.29 3.25 -1.87
C THR A 61 -6.34 3.63 -2.90
N LYS A 62 -6.82 4.87 -2.82
CA LYS A 62 -7.93 5.37 -3.65
C LYS A 62 -7.54 6.61 -4.44
N GLY A 63 -6.32 6.70 -4.89
CA GLY A 63 -5.84 7.84 -5.67
C GLY A 63 -6.02 9.14 -4.93
N SER A 64 -6.68 10.11 -5.58
CA SER A 64 -6.87 11.45 -5.01
C SER A 64 -7.78 11.47 -3.79
N GLU A 65 -8.52 10.38 -3.53
CA GLU A 65 -9.41 10.32 -2.38
C GLU A 65 -8.71 9.90 -1.09
N GLY A 66 -7.50 9.34 -1.18
CA GLY A 66 -6.74 8.95 -0.01
C GLY A 66 -6.56 7.45 0.12
N ALA A 67 -6.60 6.95 1.34
CA ALA A 67 -6.40 5.54 1.61
C ALA A 67 -7.29 5.06 2.76
N GLU A 68 -7.72 3.82 2.67
CA GLU A 68 -8.49 3.14 3.72
C GLU A 68 -7.65 2.05 4.34
N TYR A 69 -7.77 1.88 5.64
CA TYR A 69 -7.12 0.80 6.35
C TYR A 69 -8.18 -0.12 6.97
N PHE A 70 -8.09 -1.41 6.63
CA PHE A 70 -8.97 -2.45 7.16
C PHE A 70 -8.15 -3.35 8.09
N HIS A 71 -8.70 -3.58 9.27
CA HIS A 71 -8.10 -4.52 10.23
C HIS A 71 -9.06 -5.67 10.44
N LYS A 72 -8.60 -6.88 10.12
CA LYS A 72 -9.41 -8.11 10.23
C LYS A 72 -10.75 -7.99 9.49
N GLY A 73 -10.72 -7.40 8.32
CA GLY A 73 -11.89 -7.26 7.46
C GLY A 73 -12.82 -6.10 7.76
N LEU A 74 -12.53 -5.31 8.79
CA LEU A 74 -13.36 -4.17 9.17
C LEU A 74 -12.61 -2.86 8.91
N LEU A 75 -13.33 -1.90 8.34
CA LEU A 75 -12.76 -0.57 8.11
C LEU A 75 -12.38 0.06 9.44
N ASN A 76 -11.11 0.34 9.61
CA ASN A 76 -10.56 0.90 10.84
C ASN A 76 -10.39 2.41 10.74
N SER A 77 -9.81 2.89 9.65
CA SER A 77 -9.50 4.31 9.49
C SER A 77 -9.42 4.69 8.02
N PHE A 78 -9.56 5.98 7.77
CA PHE A 78 -9.50 6.56 6.44
C PHE A 78 -8.60 7.80 6.49
N TYR A 79 -7.72 7.93 5.50
CA TYR A 79 -6.75 9.02 5.41
C TYR A 79 -7.02 9.80 4.14
N LYS A 80 -7.64 10.96 4.29
CA LYS A 80 -7.97 11.82 3.18
C LYS A 80 -6.72 12.55 2.71
N THR A 81 -6.53 12.63 1.39
CA THR A 81 -5.47 13.48 0.84
C THR A 81 -6.05 14.81 0.43
N SER A 82 -5.19 15.84 0.37
CA SER A 82 -5.54 17.04 -0.35
C SER A 82 -5.70 16.69 -1.83
N LYS A 83 -6.74 17.24 -2.44
CA LYS A 83 -7.12 16.92 -3.81
C LYS A 83 -5.96 17.20 -4.77
N VAL A 84 -5.42 16.16 -5.37
CA VAL A 84 -4.39 16.26 -6.38
C VAL A 84 -4.98 15.66 -7.65
N GLU A 85 -5.03 16.44 -8.71
CA GLU A 85 -5.45 15.93 -10.01
C GLU A 85 -4.43 14.91 -10.49
N ASP A 86 -4.89 13.90 -11.22
CA ASP A 86 -4.06 12.83 -11.76
C ASP A 86 -3.34 11.99 -10.71
N ALA A 87 -4.00 11.77 -9.57
CA ALA A 87 -3.44 10.96 -8.49
C ALA A 87 -3.28 9.47 -8.85
N ASP A 88 -3.70 9.06 -10.03
CA ASP A 88 -3.50 7.70 -10.54
C ASP A 88 -2.19 7.55 -11.31
N VAL A 89 -1.25 8.45 -11.10
CA VAL A 89 0.07 8.38 -11.72
C VAL A 89 0.78 7.10 -11.29
N VAL A 90 1.37 6.42 -12.26
CA VAL A 90 2.16 5.20 -12.01
C VAL A 90 3.30 5.54 -11.05
N GLY A 91 3.40 4.77 -9.99
CA GLY A 91 4.43 4.96 -8.97
C GLY A 91 3.94 5.60 -7.68
N ALA A 92 2.77 6.24 -7.66
CA ALA A 92 2.23 6.82 -6.43
C ALA A 92 1.96 5.75 -5.37
N GLY A 93 1.44 4.59 -5.79
CA GLY A 93 1.22 3.46 -4.90
C GLY A 93 2.51 2.89 -4.34
N ASP A 94 3.58 2.88 -5.13
CA ASP A 94 4.90 2.43 -4.68
C ASP A 94 5.48 3.39 -3.67
N CYS A 95 5.27 4.70 -3.87
CA CYS A 95 5.70 5.72 -2.92
C CYS A 95 4.94 5.61 -1.61
N PHE A 96 3.65 5.28 -1.67
CA PHE A 96 2.87 5.05 -0.46
C PHE A 96 3.49 3.92 0.37
N LEU A 97 3.74 2.79 -0.28
CA LEU A 97 4.29 1.63 0.41
C LEU A 97 5.68 1.92 0.97
N ALA A 98 6.53 2.59 0.20
CA ALA A 98 7.86 2.98 0.66
C ALA A 98 7.79 3.89 1.88
N GLY A 99 6.91 4.90 1.86
CA GLY A 99 6.71 5.79 3.00
C GLY A 99 6.22 5.06 4.23
N LEU A 100 5.32 4.10 4.03
CA LEU A 100 4.80 3.26 5.12
C LEU A 100 5.92 2.46 5.79
N VAL A 101 6.76 1.82 4.98
CA VAL A 101 7.87 1.02 5.48
C VAL A 101 8.86 1.88 6.26
N VAL A 102 9.21 3.05 5.72
CA VAL A 102 10.14 3.96 6.40
C VAL A 102 9.60 4.38 7.76
N ALA A 103 8.36 4.85 7.80
CA ALA A 103 7.75 5.31 9.05
C ALA A 103 7.61 4.17 10.07
N TYR A 104 7.26 2.99 9.59
CA TYR A 104 7.16 1.81 10.44
C TYR A 104 8.52 1.44 11.05
N SER A 105 9.58 1.48 10.24
CA SER A 105 10.92 1.13 10.69
C SER A 105 11.46 2.14 11.72
N GLU A 106 10.94 3.35 11.73
CA GLU A 106 11.32 4.39 12.69
C GLU A 106 10.58 4.25 14.03
N GLY A 107 9.71 3.25 14.17
CA GLY A 107 9.03 2.97 15.42
C GLY A 107 7.76 3.78 15.66
N ASN A 108 7.22 4.43 14.65
CA ASN A 108 6.00 5.20 14.78
C ASN A 108 4.78 4.29 14.94
N GLU A 109 3.73 4.80 15.58
CA GLU A 109 2.45 4.12 15.63
C GLU A 109 1.92 3.92 14.22
N PHE A 110 1.21 2.82 13.99
CA PHE A 110 0.76 2.46 12.64
C PHE A 110 -0.14 3.54 12.03
N ASP A 111 -0.98 4.17 12.83
CA ASP A 111 -1.82 5.29 12.39
C ASP A 111 -0.96 6.42 11.80
N LYS A 112 0.14 6.77 12.47
CA LYS A 112 1.07 7.80 12.00
C LYS A 112 1.81 7.36 10.75
N CYS A 113 2.12 6.08 10.65
CA CYS A 113 2.75 5.51 9.45
C CYS A 113 1.84 5.68 8.23
N LEU A 114 0.56 5.42 8.38
CA LEU A 114 -0.42 5.57 7.31
C LEU A 114 -0.61 7.03 6.90
N GLU A 115 -0.67 7.95 7.86
CA GLU A 115 -0.73 9.37 7.57
C GLU A 115 0.48 9.82 6.76
N PHE A 116 1.67 9.41 7.19
CA PHE A 116 2.92 9.76 6.52
C PHE A 116 2.96 9.19 5.11
N ALA A 117 2.61 7.91 4.96
CA ALA A 117 2.58 7.25 3.66
C ALA A 117 1.64 7.97 2.68
N ASN A 118 0.48 8.38 3.17
CA ASN A 118 -0.50 9.10 2.37
C ASN A 118 0.05 10.46 1.90
N LYS A 119 0.75 11.17 2.78
CA LYS A 119 1.38 12.44 2.43
C LYS A 119 2.51 12.26 1.43
N VAL A 120 3.32 11.22 1.59
CA VAL A 120 4.42 10.92 0.67
C VAL A 120 3.89 10.61 -0.71
N ALA A 121 2.84 9.81 -0.80
CA ALA A 121 2.22 9.48 -2.08
C ALA A 121 1.68 10.71 -2.78
N ALA A 122 0.99 11.60 -2.06
CA ALA A 122 0.46 12.85 -2.61
C ALA A 122 1.58 13.77 -3.09
N ALA A 123 2.65 13.89 -2.32
CA ALA A 123 3.81 14.70 -2.68
C ALA A 123 4.52 14.15 -3.92
N SER A 124 4.62 12.82 -4.05
CA SER A 124 5.29 12.19 -5.19
C SER A 124 4.58 12.49 -6.52
N VAL A 125 3.25 12.58 -6.51
CA VAL A 125 2.49 12.93 -7.71
C VAL A 125 2.89 14.33 -8.19
N ARG A 126 3.01 15.28 -7.28
CA ARG A 126 3.45 16.66 -7.59
C ARG A 126 4.88 16.70 -8.11
N GLU A 127 5.76 15.95 -7.43
CA GLU A 127 7.18 15.90 -7.81
C GLU A 127 7.38 15.29 -9.19
N LEU A 128 6.65 14.23 -9.52
CA LEU A 128 6.72 13.61 -10.84
C LEU A 128 6.33 14.61 -11.93
N GLY A 129 5.26 15.37 -11.74
CA GLY A 129 4.85 16.41 -12.65
C GLY A 129 5.93 17.47 -12.85
N THR A 130 6.55 17.91 -11.76
CA THR A 130 7.63 18.91 -11.79
C THR A 130 8.86 18.37 -12.51
N ILE A 131 9.24 17.14 -12.24
CA ILE A 131 10.41 16.50 -12.88
C ILE A 131 10.19 16.37 -14.38
N GLU A 132 9.00 15.98 -14.83
CA GLU A 132 8.69 15.87 -16.25
C GLU A 132 8.77 17.21 -16.96
N VAL A 133 8.25 18.26 -16.35
CA VAL A 133 8.35 19.62 -16.88
C VAL A 133 9.83 20.00 -17.06
N LYS A 134 10.66 19.76 -16.05
CA LYS A 134 12.09 20.06 -16.11
C LYS A 134 12.81 19.29 -17.21
N ARG A 135 12.44 18.04 -17.43
CA ARG A 135 13.02 17.24 -18.52
C ARG A 135 12.72 17.83 -19.87
N HIS A 136 11.55 18.41 -20.06
CA HIS A 136 11.20 19.08 -21.31
C HIS A 136 11.95 20.39 -21.53
N GLU A 137 12.41 20.99 -20.46
CA GLU A 137 13.20 22.25 -20.54
C GLU A 137 14.68 22.00 -20.81
N ILE A 138 15.12 20.78 -20.67
CA ILE A 138 16.50 20.38 -20.93
C ILE A 138 16.63 19.89 -22.38
#